data_87d79c107d413a670ac5d4ea303d57a0
#
_entry.id   87d79c107d413a670ac5d4ea303d57a0
#
_cell.length_a   1.000
_cell.length_b   1.000
_cell.length_c   1.000
_cell.angle_alpha   90.00
_cell.angle_beta   90.00
_cell.angle_gamma   90.00
#
_symmetry.space_group_name_H-M   'P 1'
#
loop_
_entity.id
_entity.type
_entity.pdbx_description
1 polymer ?
#
loop_
_entity_poly.entity_id
_entity_poly.type
_entity_poly.pdbx_seq_one_letter_code
_entity_poly.pdbx_strand_id
1 'polypeptide(L)'
;MRIDKNRIQSINEKTLPDHRESFEYLSNKLAKRKIDSQKLIKKVSDFQVAIPSWALGTGGTRFGRFPGGGEPRSLEEKIDDVGLLHALNRGSGAISLHIPWDIPSNIAATHKHARSHDLLFDAVNSNTFQDQANLEHSYKFGSLCHTDSKIRQQAIDHNLEVVRYGEALGSKSLTVWLADGSSFPGQMNFRKALQRTLDSLK
;
A
#
# COMPACT_ATOMS: atom_id res chain seq x y z
N MET A 1 14.01 0.82 -17.42
CA MET A 1 14.03 2.04 -18.26
C MET A 1 13.08 3.02 -17.60
N ARG A 2 13.58 4.11 -17.07
CA ARG A 2 12.73 5.13 -16.44
C ARG A 2 12.26 6.12 -17.50
N ILE A 3 10.96 6.39 -17.54
CA ILE A 3 10.42 7.42 -18.41
C ILE A 3 10.67 8.78 -17.76
N ASP A 4 11.34 9.68 -18.48
CA ASP A 4 11.58 11.04 -18.01
C ASP A 4 10.27 11.83 -17.91
N LYS A 5 10.06 12.53 -16.79
CA LYS A 5 8.89 13.42 -16.59
C LYS A 5 8.76 14.47 -17.70
N ASN A 6 9.85 15.00 -18.20
CA ASN A 6 9.84 15.97 -19.32
C ASN A 6 9.28 15.35 -20.59
N ARG A 7 9.54 14.06 -20.84
CA ARG A 7 8.97 13.34 -21.99
C ARG A 7 7.46 13.18 -21.85
N ILE A 8 6.97 12.87 -20.65
CA ILE A 8 5.53 12.80 -20.37
C ILE A 8 4.88 14.15 -20.64
N GLN A 9 5.46 15.22 -20.08
CA GLN A 9 4.97 16.58 -20.27
C GLN A 9 4.92 16.97 -21.74
N SER A 10 6.01 16.76 -22.49
CA SER A 10 6.07 17.07 -23.92
C SER A 10 5.04 16.31 -24.76
N ILE A 11 4.72 15.06 -24.40
CA ILE A 11 3.67 14.29 -25.07
C ILE A 11 2.30 14.87 -24.73
N ASN A 12 2.05 15.18 -23.45
CA ASN A 12 0.79 15.76 -22.99
C ASN A 12 0.51 17.12 -23.64
N GLU A 13 1.54 17.97 -23.78
CA GLU A 13 1.42 19.28 -24.44
C GLU A 13 0.98 19.15 -25.91
N LYS A 14 1.44 18.14 -26.62
CA LYS A 14 1.06 17.88 -28.02
C LYS A 14 -0.42 17.46 -28.17
N THR A 15 -0.96 16.73 -27.19
CA THR A 15 -2.35 16.23 -27.22
C THR A 15 -3.34 17.17 -26.54
N LEU A 16 -2.84 18.21 -25.86
CA LEU A 16 -3.65 19.13 -25.08
C LEU A 16 -4.71 19.90 -25.90
N PRO A 17 -4.46 20.35 -27.14
CA PRO A 17 -5.49 21.02 -27.94
C PRO A 17 -6.72 20.14 -28.18
N ASP A 18 -6.52 18.90 -28.67
CA ASP A 18 -7.59 17.94 -28.96
C ASP A 18 -8.36 17.56 -27.68
N HIS A 19 -7.62 17.43 -26.57
CA HIS A 19 -8.23 17.17 -25.27
C HIS A 19 -9.11 18.32 -24.81
N ARG A 20 -8.69 19.58 -25.00
CA ARG A 20 -9.47 20.77 -24.64
C ARG A 20 -10.79 20.83 -25.43
N GLU A 21 -10.73 20.61 -26.72
CA GLU A 21 -11.92 20.60 -27.58
C GLU A 21 -12.93 19.53 -27.14
N SER A 22 -12.43 18.32 -26.92
CA SER A 22 -13.25 17.19 -26.44
C SER A 22 -13.87 17.48 -25.07
N PHE A 23 -13.10 18.10 -24.19
CA PHE A 23 -13.55 18.46 -22.84
C PHE A 23 -14.61 19.57 -22.86
N GLU A 24 -14.44 20.60 -23.68
CA GLU A 24 -15.42 21.69 -23.83
C GLU A 24 -16.76 21.15 -24.37
N TYR A 25 -16.69 20.29 -25.38
CA TYR A 25 -17.87 19.63 -25.90
C TYR A 25 -18.64 18.81 -24.85
N LEU A 26 -17.92 18.00 -24.07
CA LEU A 26 -18.50 17.21 -22.98
C LEU A 26 -19.06 18.11 -21.88
N SER A 27 -18.32 19.12 -21.47
CA SER A 27 -18.79 20.09 -20.44
C SER A 27 -20.09 20.79 -20.83
N ASN A 28 -20.20 21.19 -22.08
CA ASN A 28 -21.43 21.80 -22.61
C ASN A 28 -22.60 20.82 -22.59
N LYS A 29 -22.37 19.54 -22.92
CA LYS A 29 -23.41 18.50 -22.81
C LYS A 29 -23.87 18.26 -21.38
N LEU A 30 -22.91 18.21 -20.44
CA LEU A 30 -23.20 18.05 -19.00
C LEU A 30 -23.96 19.25 -18.44
N ALA A 31 -23.57 20.45 -18.82
CA ALA A 31 -24.26 21.69 -18.39
C ALA A 31 -25.74 21.71 -18.81
N LYS A 32 -26.08 21.24 -20.03
CA LYS A 32 -27.47 21.09 -20.48
C LYS A 32 -28.31 20.15 -19.60
N ARG A 33 -27.62 19.21 -18.91
CA ARG A 33 -28.22 18.28 -17.94
C ARG A 33 -28.13 18.79 -16.49
N LYS A 34 -27.73 20.03 -16.28
CA LYS A 34 -27.51 20.65 -14.96
C LYS A 34 -26.40 19.94 -14.13
N ILE A 35 -25.44 19.33 -14.81
CA ILE A 35 -24.29 18.71 -14.19
C ILE A 35 -23.09 19.63 -14.34
N ASP A 36 -22.50 20.02 -13.21
CA ASP A 36 -21.27 20.80 -13.14
C ASP A 36 -20.06 19.91 -13.38
N SER A 37 -19.38 20.11 -14.52
CA SER A 37 -18.21 19.31 -14.91
C SER A 37 -17.04 19.48 -13.94
N GLN A 38 -16.85 20.65 -13.35
CA GLN A 38 -15.76 20.91 -12.41
C GLN A 38 -15.97 20.19 -11.08
N LYS A 39 -17.21 20.20 -10.56
CA LYS A 39 -17.56 19.40 -9.38
C LYS A 39 -17.41 17.91 -9.63
N LEU A 40 -17.75 17.45 -10.83
CA LEU A 40 -17.58 16.05 -11.20
C LEU A 40 -16.10 15.66 -11.26
N ILE A 41 -15.26 16.49 -11.91
CA ILE A 41 -13.80 16.29 -11.97
C ILE A 41 -13.23 16.23 -10.55
N LYS A 42 -13.57 17.20 -9.70
CA LYS A 42 -13.10 17.21 -8.32
C LYS A 42 -13.48 15.91 -7.60
N LYS A 43 -14.73 15.47 -7.71
CA LYS A 43 -15.19 14.23 -7.08
C LYS A 43 -14.44 12.98 -7.59
N VAL A 44 -14.11 12.94 -8.89
CA VAL A 44 -13.35 11.83 -9.47
C VAL A 44 -11.88 11.89 -9.06
N SER A 45 -11.26 13.09 -9.04
CA SER A 45 -9.86 13.25 -8.65
C SER A 45 -9.61 13.06 -7.14
N ASP A 46 -10.66 13.23 -6.32
CA ASP A 46 -10.59 12.92 -4.89
C ASP A 46 -10.53 11.38 -4.61
N PHE A 47 -10.86 10.57 -5.63
CA PHE A 47 -10.72 9.11 -5.55
C PHE A 47 -9.28 8.72 -5.90
N GLN A 48 -8.53 8.28 -4.90
CA GLN A 48 -7.15 7.85 -5.07
C GLN A 48 -7.03 6.33 -4.92
N VAL A 49 -6.14 5.75 -5.72
CA VAL A 49 -5.76 4.34 -5.63
C VAL A 49 -4.40 4.24 -4.96
N ALA A 50 -4.30 3.43 -3.93
CA ALA A 50 -3.02 3.09 -3.33
C ALA A 50 -2.40 1.89 -4.06
N ILE A 51 -1.14 2.04 -4.47
CA ILE A 51 -0.38 0.96 -5.06
C ILE A 51 0.36 0.21 -3.95
N PRO A 52 0.15 -1.10 -3.81
CA PRO A 52 0.89 -1.87 -2.83
C PRO A 52 2.36 -2.02 -3.25
N SER A 53 3.28 -1.68 -2.36
CA SER A 53 4.73 -1.73 -2.60
C SER A 53 5.22 -3.11 -3.05
N TRP A 54 4.59 -4.15 -2.52
CA TRP A 54 4.94 -5.55 -2.85
C TRP A 54 4.47 -6.00 -4.23
N ALA A 55 3.64 -5.23 -4.92
CA ALA A 55 3.28 -5.49 -6.31
C ALA A 55 4.36 -5.04 -7.31
N LEU A 56 5.32 -4.22 -6.88
CA LEU A 56 6.33 -3.60 -7.73
C LEU A 56 7.70 -4.27 -7.62
N GLY A 57 8.00 -4.88 -6.48
CA GLY A 57 9.32 -5.46 -6.22
C GLY A 57 9.50 -6.84 -6.85
N THR A 58 10.60 -7.48 -6.46
CA THR A 58 10.82 -8.92 -6.66
C THR A 58 9.62 -9.63 -6.07
N GLY A 59 8.55 -9.56 -6.82
CA GLY A 59 7.28 -10.09 -6.44
C GLY A 59 7.45 -11.56 -6.18
N GLY A 60 6.86 -11.97 -5.15
CA GLY A 60 6.69 -13.38 -4.96
C GLY A 60 5.23 -13.55 -4.72
N THR A 61 4.74 -14.61 -5.26
CA THR A 61 3.60 -15.23 -4.65
C THR A 61 4.10 -15.95 -3.39
N ARG A 62 3.18 -16.37 -2.53
CA ARG A 62 3.52 -17.28 -1.42
C ARG A 62 4.23 -18.58 -1.88
N PHE A 63 4.29 -18.84 -3.17
CA PHE A 63 4.90 -20.04 -3.76
C PHE A 63 6.34 -19.85 -4.24
N GLY A 64 6.81 -18.62 -4.33
CA GLY A 64 8.18 -18.32 -4.76
C GLY A 64 8.35 -16.89 -5.22
N ARG A 65 9.58 -16.45 -5.24
CA ARG A 65 9.97 -15.14 -5.79
C ARG A 65 10.67 -15.38 -7.10
N PHE A 66 10.20 -14.70 -8.13
CA PHE A 66 10.76 -14.76 -9.46
C PHE A 66 11.31 -13.38 -9.80
N PRO A 67 12.64 -13.15 -9.71
CA PRO A 67 13.21 -11.89 -10.11
C PRO A 67 12.98 -11.68 -11.62
N GLY A 68 12.33 -10.58 -11.97
CA GLY A 68 12.25 -10.07 -13.33
C GLY A 68 13.40 -9.12 -13.62
N GLY A 69 13.56 -8.69 -14.84
CA GLY A 69 14.49 -7.61 -15.17
C GLY A 69 13.83 -6.26 -14.93
N GLY A 70 14.51 -5.36 -14.20
CA GLY A 70 14.08 -3.98 -14.02
C GLY A 70 13.13 -3.71 -12.87
N GLU A 71 12.88 -4.71 -12.02
CA GLU A 71 12.13 -4.48 -10.78
C GLU A 71 12.89 -3.56 -9.82
N PRO A 72 12.16 -2.75 -9.01
CA PRO A 72 12.77 -1.91 -7.98
C PRO A 72 13.39 -2.77 -6.87
N ARG A 73 14.57 -2.34 -6.40
CA ARG A 73 15.38 -3.05 -5.39
C ARG A 73 15.35 -2.39 -4.02
N SER A 74 14.83 -1.19 -3.94
CA SER A 74 14.71 -0.42 -2.69
C SER A 74 13.32 0.21 -2.58
N LEU A 75 12.99 0.69 -1.38
CA LEU A 75 11.74 1.41 -1.14
C LEU A 75 11.70 2.72 -1.97
N GLU A 76 12.83 3.40 -2.10
CA GLU A 76 12.95 4.63 -2.89
C GLU A 76 12.64 4.36 -4.36
N GLU A 77 13.15 3.27 -4.92
CA GLU A 77 12.85 2.88 -6.31
C GLU A 77 11.37 2.50 -6.49
N LYS A 78 10.75 1.87 -5.50
CA LYS A 78 9.29 1.61 -5.51
C LYS A 78 8.49 2.90 -5.49
N ILE A 79 8.90 3.88 -4.69
CA ILE A 79 8.27 5.21 -4.65
C ILE A 79 8.42 5.92 -6.00
N ASP A 80 9.59 5.84 -6.63
CA ASP A 80 9.82 6.39 -7.99
C ASP A 80 8.85 5.76 -9.01
N ASP A 81 8.67 4.44 -8.97
CA ASP A 81 7.79 3.72 -9.90
C ASP A 81 6.31 4.09 -9.70
N VAL A 82 5.85 4.19 -8.43
CA VAL A 82 4.50 4.69 -8.13
C VAL A 82 4.35 6.15 -8.55
N GLY A 83 5.38 6.97 -8.32
CA GLY A 83 5.41 8.36 -8.77
C GLY A 83 5.28 8.49 -10.28
N LEU A 84 5.91 7.59 -11.05
CA LEU A 84 5.75 7.52 -12.49
C LEU A 84 4.32 7.13 -12.89
N LEU A 85 3.74 6.11 -12.24
CA LEU A 85 2.34 5.73 -12.49
C LEU A 85 1.39 6.88 -12.19
N HIS A 86 1.61 7.58 -11.08
CA HIS A 86 0.81 8.75 -10.72
C HIS A 86 0.96 9.89 -11.73
N ALA A 87 2.16 10.15 -12.23
CA ALA A 87 2.38 11.16 -13.27
C ALA A 87 1.64 10.84 -14.57
N LEU A 88 1.45 9.54 -14.89
CA LEU A 88 0.74 9.10 -16.09
C LEU A 88 -0.80 9.13 -15.94
N ASN A 89 -1.33 8.68 -14.80
CA ASN A 89 -2.78 8.43 -14.64
C ASN A 89 -3.48 9.41 -13.68
N ARG A 90 -2.75 10.15 -12.86
CA ARG A 90 -3.24 11.08 -11.83
C ARG A 90 -4.19 10.45 -10.78
N GLY A 91 -4.37 9.14 -10.81
CA GLY A 91 -5.26 8.39 -9.91
C GLY A 91 -4.52 7.51 -8.89
N SER A 92 -3.21 7.28 -9.06
CA SER A 92 -2.38 6.42 -8.18
C SER A 92 -1.57 7.26 -7.19
N GLY A 93 -2.24 8.15 -6.45
CA GLY A 93 -1.60 9.14 -5.57
C GLY A 93 -1.17 8.60 -4.20
N ALA A 94 -1.15 7.29 -4.00
CA ALA A 94 -0.75 6.71 -2.72
C ALA A 94 0.04 5.41 -2.90
N ILE A 95 0.86 5.09 -1.89
CA ILE A 95 1.59 3.83 -1.77
C ILE A 95 1.28 3.18 -0.43
N SER A 96 1.02 1.87 -0.42
CA SER A 96 0.88 1.07 0.79
C SER A 96 2.16 0.29 1.05
N LEU A 97 2.69 0.38 2.25
CA LEU A 97 3.92 -0.32 2.64
C LEU A 97 3.62 -1.63 3.36
N HIS A 98 4.57 -2.57 3.31
CA HIS A 98 4.53 -3.83 4.05
C HIS A 98 5.78 -3.97 4.93
N ILE A 99 5.59 -3.96 6.23
CA ILE A 99 6.68 -4.08 7.20
C ILE A 99 6.81 -5.56 7.61
N PRO A 100 8.00 -6.14 7.56
CA PRO A 100 9.34 -5.53 7.52
C PRO A 100 9.98 -5.39 6.13
N TRP A 101 9.26 -5.61 5.03
CA TRP A 101 9.85 -5.58 3.70
C TRP A 101 10.25 -4.17 3.24
N ASP A 102 9.54 -3.15 3.73
CA ASP A 102 9.66 -1.74 3.30
C ASP A 102 10.03 -0.82 4.46
N ILE A 103 10.96 -1.26 5.32
CA ILE A 103 11.44 -0.41 6.42
C ILE A 103 12.23 0.77 5.85
N PRO A 104 11.79 2.02 6.10
CA PRO A 104 12.53 3.19 5.64
C PRO A 104 13.90 3.28 6.34
N SER A 105 14.96 3.44 5.59
CA SER A 105 16.29 3.72 6.15
C SER A 105 16.35 5.08 6.86
N ASN A 106 15.56 6.05 6.39
CA ASN A 106 15.35 7.35 7.00
C ASN A 106 13.93 7.82 6.71
N ILE A 107 13.07 7.82 7.72
CA ILE A 107 11.65 8.15 7.60
C ILE A 107 11.41 9.54 7.01
N ALA A 108 12.15 10.56 7.48
CA ALA A 108 11.98 11.92 7.00
C ALA A 108 12.38 12.08 5.53
N ALA A 109 13.48 11.43 5.12
CA ALA A 109 13.92 11.42 3.73
C ALA A 109 12.91 10.68 2.84
N THR A 110 12.42 9.51 3.28
CA THR A 110 11.42 8.73 2.54
C THR A 110 10.11 9.49 2.40
N HIS A 111 9.64 10.15 3.47
CA HIS A 111 8.44 11.00 3.40
C HIS A 111 8.62 12.15 2.41
N LYS A 112 9.77 12.86 2.48
CA LYS A 112 10.09 13.95 1.54
C LYS A 112 10.16 13.44 0.10
N HIS A 113 10.74 12.26 -0.12
CA HIS A 113 10.85 11.64 -1.43
C HIS A 113 9.47 11.31 -2.02
N ALA A 114 8.58 10.67 -1.25
CA ALA A 114 7.20 10.41 -1.67
C ALA A 114 6.45 11.71 -2.03
N ARG A 115 6.59 12.75 -1.20
CA ARG A 115 5.97 14.05 -1.46
C ARG A 115 6.50 14.74 -2.71
N SER A 116 7.76 14.54 -3.11
CA SER A 116 8.28 15.07 -4.37
C SER A 116 7.64 14.45 -5.62
N HIS A 117 6.93 13.35 -5.45
CA HIS A 117 6.12 12.67 -6.47
C HIS A 117 4.61 12.87 -6.28
N ASP A 118 4.18 13.78 -5.39
CA ASP A 118 2.79 14.00 -5.02
C ASP A 118 2.11 12.76 -4.40
N LEU A 119 2.89 11.87 -3.77
CA LEU A 119 2.39 10.65 -3.17
C LEU A 119 2.13 10.81 -1.67
N LEU A 120 1.11 10.07 -1.22
CA LEU A 120 0.78 9.85 0.18
C LEU A 120 1.10 8.41 0.57
N PHE A 121 1.30 8.17 1.87
CA PHE A 121 1.28 6.82 2.41
C PHE A 121 -0.15 6.46 2.82
N ASP A 122 -0.64 5.35 2.24
CA ASP A 122 -1.90 4.75 2.62
C ASP A 122 -1.69 3.80 3.82
N ALA A 123 -2.46 2.73 3.93
CA ALA A 123 -2.29 1.76 5.00
C ALA A 123 -0.88 1.18 5.05
N VAL A 124 -0.28 1.12 6.23
CA VAL A 124 0.86 0.25 6.48
C VAL A 124 0.37 -1.15 6.83
N ASN A 125 1.08 -2.16 6.33
CA ASN A 125 0.69 -3.55 6.50
C ASN A 125 1.68 -4.26 7.41
N SER A 126 1.17 -4.95 8.42
CA SER A 126 1.98 -5.79 9.31
C SER A 126 2.12 -7.20 8.75
N ASN A 127 3.25 -7.85 9.05
CA ASN A 127 3.51 -9.22 8.66
C ASN A 127 3.44 -10.15 9.86
N THR A 128 2.23 -10.53 10.25
CA THR A 128 1.98 -11.54 11.29
C THR A 128 1.34 -12.82 10.73
N PHE A 129 1.46 -13.04 9.40
CA PHE A 129 0.87 -14.21 8.73
C PHE A 129 1.89 -15.27 8.32
N GLN A 130 3.17 -14.92 8.29
CA GLN A 130 4.27 -15.81 7.94
C GLN A 130 5.51 -15.53 8.78
N ASP A 131 6.36 -16.53 8.93
CA ASP A 131 7.62 -16.36 9.61
C ASP A 131 8.57 -15.49 8.79
N GLN A 132 9.29 -14.61 9.48
CA GLN A 132 10.36 -13.79 8.94
C GLN A 132 11.70 -14.29 9.43
N ALA A 133 12.78 -13.93 8.72
CA ALA A 133 14.13 -14.18 9.20
C ALA A 133 14.32 -13.55 10.60
N ASN A 134 14.93 -14.28 11.49
CA ASN A 134 15.24 -13.86 12.88
C ASN A 134 14.04 -13.71 13.83
N LEU A 135 12.85 -14.21 13.48
CA LEU A 135 11.78 -14.34 14.47
C LEU A 135 12.14 -15.38 15.53
N GLU A 136 11.92 -15.07 16.80
CA GLU A 136 12.14 -15.98 17.91
C GLU A 136 11.12 -17.13 17.90
N HIS A 137 9.87 -16.81 17.53
CA HIS A 137 8.76 -17.74 17.53
C HIS A 137 8.06 -17.80 16.17
N SER A 138 7.68 -19.02 15.77
CA SER A 138 6.94 -19.25 14.52
C SER A 138 5.46 -18.95 14.65
N TYR A 139 4.88 -18.34 13.61
CA TYR A 139 3.43 -18.13 13.47
C TYR A 139 2.70 -19.31 12.82
N LYS A 140 3.36 -20.45 12.64
CA LYS A 140 2.79 -21.63 11.96
C LYS A 140 1.43 -22.06 12.50
N PHE A 141 1.21 -21.92 13.81
CA PHE A 141 -0.04 -22.29 14.49
C PHE A 141 -0.86 -21.08 14.96
N GLY A 142 -0.68 -19.96 14.29
CA GLY A 142 -1.35 -18.71 14.57
C GLY A 142 -0.42 -17.62 15.10
N SER A 143 -0.83 -16.38 14.97
CA SER A 143 -0.14 -15.20 15.52
C SER A 143 -0.92 -14.63 16.71
N LEU A 144 -1.79 -13.65 16.48
CA LEU A 144 -2.62 -13.03 17.53
C LEU A 144 -3.63 -14.00 18.17
N CYS A 145 -3.94 -15.11 17.51
CA CYS A 145 -4.82 -16.16 18.03
C CYS A 145 -4.09 -17.31 18.73
N HIS A 146 -2.75 -17.33 18.74
CA HIS A 146 -1.95 -18.44 19.23
C HIS A 146 -2.25 -18.78 20.70
N THR A 147 -2.13 -20.06 21.08
CA THR A 147 -2.36 -20.51 22.47
C THR A 147 -1.29 -20.03 23.43
N ASP A 148 -0.03 -19.95 22.95
CA ASP A 148 1.10 -19.41 23.71
C ASP A 148 1.03 -17.87 23.70
N SER A 149 1.07 -17.27 24.89
CA SER A 149 1.04 -15.83 25.07
C SER A 149 2.29 -15.12 24.57
N LYS A 150 3.45 -15.79 24.57
CA LYS A 150 4.71 -15.21 24.06
C LYS A 150 4.63 -14.96 22.55
N ILE A 151 4.03 -15.90 21.81
CA ILE A 151 3.84 -15.76 20.36
C ILE A 151 2.84 -14.65 20.05
N ARG A 152 1.74 -14.55 20.85
CA ARG A 152 0.82 -13.41 20.70
C ARG A 152 1.49 -12.09 21.00
N GLN A 153 2.33 -12.03 22.05
CA GLN A 153 3.04 -10.80 22.42
C GLN A 153 4.01 -10.38 21.28
N GLN A 154 4.79 -11.32 20.71
CA GLN A 154 5.63 -11.04 19.55
C GLN A 154 4.83 -10.42 18.40
N ALA A 155 3.64 -10.95 18.11
CA ALA A 155 2.78 -10.41 17.06
C ALA A 155 2.20 -9.02 17.41
N ILE A 156 1.86 -8.79 18.69
CA ILE A 156 1.41 -7.48 19.19
C ILE A 156 2.53 -6.46 19.04
N ASP A 157 3.75 -6.79 19.50
CA ASP A 157 4.91 -5.89 19.45
C ASP A 157 5.25 -5.50 18.01
N HIS A 158 5.15 -6.45 17.05
CA HIS A 158 5.32 -6.16 15.64
C HIS A 158 4.22 -5.20 15.12
N ASN A 159 2.95 -5.40 15.48
CA ASN A 159 1.89 -4.47 15.07
C ASN A 159 2.11 -3.06 15.64
N LEU A 160 2.56 -2.95 16.90
CA LEU A 160 2.90 -1.66 17.51
C LEU A 160 4.08 -0.98 16.80
N GLU A 161 5.08 -1.75 16.39
CA GLU A 161 6.19 -1.24 15.56
C GLU A 161 5.66 -0.68 14.23
N VAL A 162 4.79 -1.42 13.55
CA VAL A 162 4.21 -1.00 12.27
C VAL A 162 3.36 0.27 12.42
N VAL A 163 2.61 0.41 13.51
CA VAL A 163 1.87 1.64 13.83
C VAL A 163 2.82 2.83 13.92
N ARG A 164 3.96 2.69 14.63
CA ARG A 164 4.95 3.77 14.74
C ARG A 164 5.52 4.20 13.39
N TYR A 165 5.81 3.26 12.50
CA TYR A 165 6.20 3.59 11.11
C TYR A 165 5.08 4.31 10.37
N GLY A 166 3.84 3.84 10.51
CA GLY A 166 2.68 4.45 9.89
C GLY A 166 2.48 5.90 10.32
N GLU A 167 2.47 6.15 11.63
CA GLU A 167 2.35 7.49 12.19
C GLU A 167 3.45 8.44 11.70
N ALA A 168 4.70 7.98 11.72
CA ALA A 168 5.84 8.77 11.29
C ALA A 168 5.85 9.07 9.79
N LEU A 169 5.21 8.24 8.96
CA LEU A 169 5.00 8.43 7.52
C LEU A 169 3.69 9.18 7.19
N GLY A 170 2.86 9.47 8.19
CA GLY A 170 1.57 10.14 8.01
C GLY A 170 0.45 9.23 7.49
N SER A 171 0.63 7.90 7.55
CA SER A 171 -0.43 6.93 7.33
C SER A 171 -1.46 6.99 8.48
N LYS A 172 -2.71 6.70 8.16
CA LYS A 172 -3.82 6.73 9.14
C LYS A 172 -4.44 5.37 9.38
N SER A 173 -3.90 4.31 8.79
CA SER A 173 -4.48 2.98 8.89
C SER A 173 -3.43 1.88 8.92
N LEU A 174 -3.73 0.86 9.69
CA LEU A 174 -2.96 -0.38 9.78
C LEU A 174 -3.79 -1.51 9.17
N THR A 175 -3.16 -2.29 8.28
CA THR A 175 -3.70 -3.57 7.83
C THR A 175 -2.97 -4.70 8.54
N VAL A 176 -3.67 -5.44 9.37
CA VAL A 176 -3.11 -6.59 10.09
C VAL A 176 -3.31 -7.86 9.26
N TRP A 177 -2.22 -8.48 8.85
CA TRP A 177 -2.24 -9.77 8.19
C TRP A 177 -2.04 -10.87 9.22
N LEU A 178 -3.06 -11.71 9.39
CA LEU A 178 -3.13 -12.71 10.45
C LEU A 178 -2.69 -14.07 9.96
N ALA A 179 -1.89 -14.77 10.80
CA ALA A 179 -1.81 -16.22 10.76
C ALA A 179 -2.89 -16.76 11.70
N ASP A 180 -3.89 -17.43 11.17
CA ASP A 180 -5.02 -17.95 11.90
C ASP A 180 -4.80 -19.38 12.46
N GLY A 181 -3.63 -19.98 12.15
CA GLY A 181 -3.25 -21.31 12.61
C GLY A 181 -3.96 -22.43 11.87
N SER A 182 -4.59 -23.34 12.60
CA SER A 182 -5.36 -24.43 12.00
C SER A 182 -6.81 -24.01 11.73
N SER A 183 -7.29 -24.24 10.51
CA SER A 183 -8.68 -24.02 10.11
C SER A 183 -9.50 -25.31 10.10
N PHE A 184 -8.94 -26.44 10.55
CA PHE A 184 -9.68 -27.69 10.61
C PHE A 184 -10.47 -27.86 11.91
N PRO A 185 -11.76 -28.20 11.83
CA PRO A 185 -12.55 -28.56 13.02
C PRO A 185 -11.88 -29.68 13.83
N GLY A 186 -11.87 -29.54 15.16
CA GLY A 186 -11.23 -30.50 16.05
C GLY A 186 -9.74 -30.26 16.35
N GLN A 187 -9.05 -29.47 15.54
CA GLN A 187 -7.66 -29.08 15.79
C GLN A 187 -7.55 -27.77 16.57
N MET A 188 -8.55 -26.89 16.45
CA MET A 188 -8.60 -25.60 17.13
C MET A 188 -10.01 -25.31 17.64
N ASN A 189 -10.10 -24.72 18.83
CA ASN A 189 -11.33 -24.13 19.32
C ASN A 189 -11.47 -22.71 18.76
N PHE A 190 -12.27 -22.53 17.69
CA PHE A 190 -12.42 -21.25 16.99
C PHE A 190 -12.93 -20.12 17.88
N ARG A 191 -13.84 -20.39 18.82
CA ARG A 191 -14.33 -19.36 19.75
C ARG A 191 -13.21 -18.86 20.65
N LYS A 192 -12.37 -19.74 21.18
CA LYS A 192 -11.21 -19.35 21.98
C LYS A 192 -10.13 -18.67 21.15
N ALA A 193 -9.94 -19.07 19.89
CA ALA A 193 -9.02 -18.40 18.98
C ALA A 193 -9.46 -16.97 18.67
N LEU A 194 -10.74 -16.77 18.33
CA LEU A 194 -11.32 -15.44 18.15
C LEU A 194 -11.17 -14.58 19.40
N GLN A 195 -11.47 -15.13 20.58
CA GLN A 195 -11.32 -14.38 21.84
C GLN A 195 -9.88 -13.92 22.05
N ARG A 196 -8.88 -14.80 21.83
CA ARG A 196 -7.46 -14.43 21.93
C ARG A 196 -7.07 -13.33 20.93
N THR A 197 -7.58 -13.41 19.70
CA THR A 197 -7.34 -12.37 18.69
C THR A 197 -7.92 -11.03 19.15
N LEU A 198 -9.16 -11.02 19.64
CA LEU A 198 -9.81 -9.81 20.15
C LEU A 198 -9.06 -9.22 21.36
N ASP A 199 -8.59 -10.07 22.26
CA ASP A 199 -7.82 -9.64 23.42
C ASP A 199 -6.43 -9.11 23.03
N SER A 200 -5.85 -9.63 21.94
CA SER A 200 -4.57 -9.17 21.41
C SER A 200 -4.67 -7.85 20.62
N LEU A 201 -5.86 -7.47 20.16
CA LEU A 201 -6.12 -6.24 19.42
C LEU A 201 -6.61 -5.08 20.30
N LYS A 202 -6.83 -5.31 21.60
CA LYS A 202 -7.18 -4.27 22.58
C LYS A 202 -5.97 -3.52 23.11
#